data_63e0078f1ead80677ae8a04507cde459
#
_entry.id   63e0078f1ead80677ae8a04507cde459
#
_cell.length_a   1.000
_cell.length_b   1.000
_cell.length_c   1.000
_cell.angle_alpha   90.00
_cell.angle_beta   90.00
_cell.angle_gamma   90.00
#
_symmetry.space_group_name_H-M   'P 1'
#
loop_
_entity.id
_entity.type
_entity.pdbx_description
1 polymer ?
#
loop_
_entity_poly.entity_id
_entity_poly.type
_entity_poly.pdbx_seq_one_letter_code
_entity_poly.pdbx_strand_id
1 'polypeptide(L)' 'MTEHILQFFAHGHLPPHLAEVSAPFASLAESIVATLPRNPERTVALRKLLEAKDAAVRARLAKEMEA' A
#
# COMPACT_ATOMS: atom_id res chain seq x y z
N MET A 1 0.79 -18.90 4.34
CA MET A 1 0.11 -18.01 5.28
C MET A 1 0.22 -16.56 4.82
N THR A 2 -0.88 -15.84 4.82
CA THR A 2 -0.91 -14.46 4.35
C THR A 2 -0.29 -13.53 5.40
N GLU A 3 0.51 -12.58 4.92
CA GLU A 3 1.07 -11.55 5.80
C GLU A 3 -0.07 -10.67 6.33
N HIS A 4 -0.08 -10.46 7.64
CA HIS A 4 -1.11 -9.65 8.28
C HIS A 4 -1.18 -8.24 7.68
N ILE A 5 -0.02 -7.64 7.43
CA ILE A 5 0.04 -6.26 6.94
C ILE A 5 -0.58 -6.09 5.55
N LEU A 6 -0.69 -7.17 4.77
CA LEU A 6 -1.25 -7.06 3.42
C LEU A 6 -2.70 -6.59 3.41
N GLN A 7 -3.45 -6.82 4.49
CA GLN A 7 -4.83 -6.38 4.55
C GLN A 7 -4.95 -4.85 4.44
N PHE A 8 -3.92 -4.13 4.87
CA PHE A 8 -3.94 -2.68 4.83
C PHE A 8 -3.64 -2.11 3.45
N PHE A 9 -3.26 -2.97 2.50
CA PHE A 9 -3.09 -2.60 1.10
C PHE A 9 -4.34 -2.85 0.27
N ALA A 10 -5.40 -3.38 0.87
CA ALA A 10 -6.64 -3.64 0.15
C ALA A 10 -7.19 -2.33 -0.43
N HIS A 11 -7.70 -2.39 -1.65
CA HIS A 11 -8.17 -1.19 -2.34
C HIS A 11 -9.53 -1.38 -3.02
N GLY A 12 -10.08 -2.59 -3.00
CA GLY A 12 -11.35 -2.87 -3.64
C GLY A 12 -12.53 -2.11 -3.06
N HIS A 13 -12.42 -1.66 -1.81
CA HIS A 13 -13.46 -0.91 -1.13
C HIS A 13 -13.36 0.60 -1.33
N LEU A 14 -12.31 1.05 -2.00
CA LEU A 14 -12.07 2.49 -2.18
C LEU A 14 -12.77 3.00 -3.42
N PRO A 15 -13.11 4.30 -3.45
CA PRO A 15 -13.57 4.93 -4.69
C PRO A 15 -12.52 4.75 -5.79
N PRO A 16 -12.94 4.71 -7.07
CA PRO A 16 -12.00 4.42 -8.16
C PRO A 16 -10.75 5.28 -8.19
N HIS A 17 -10.84 6.57 -7.92
CA HIS A 17 -9.67 7.45 -7.98
C HIS A 17 -8.66 7.17 -6.87
N LEU A 18 -9.12 6.65 -5.74
CA LEU A 18 -8.22 6.26 -4.65
C LEU A 18 -7.71 4.84 -4.84
N ALA A 19 -8.55 3.94 -5.36
CA ALA A 19 -8.12 2.59 -5.68
C ALA A 19 -7.00 2.60 -6.71
N GLU A 20 -7.08 3.50 -7.69
CA GLU A 20 -6.05 3.66 -8.71
C GLU A 20 -4.70 4.02 -8.09
N VAL A 21 -4.70 4.87 -7.07
CA VAL A 21 -3.47 5.25 -6.37
C VAL A 21 -2.94 4.07 -5.57
N SER A 22 -3.82 3.35 -4.90
CA SER A 22 -3.44 2.28 -3.96
C SER A 22 -3.01 0.99 -4.63
N ALA A 23 -3.57 0.67 -5.80
CA ALA A 23 -3.34 -0.62 -6.47
C ALA A 23 -1.87 -0.94 -6.73
N PRO A 24 -1.03 0.00 -7.23
CA PRO A 24 0.38 -0.32 -7.46
C PRO A 24 1.11 -0.69 -6.17
N PHE A 25 0.74 -0.09 -5.05
CA PHE A 25 1.35 -0.41 -3.77
C PHE A 25 0.97 -1.80 -3.30
N ALA A 26 -0.29 -2.20 -3.51
CA ALA A 26 -0.74 -3.55 -3.18
C ALA A 26 0.01 -4.58 -4.01
N SER A 27 0.18 -4.31 -5.30
CA SER A 27 0.88 -5.19 -6.21
C SER A 27 2.34 -5.37 -5.79
N LEU A 28 3.01 -4.28 -5.45
CA LEU A 28 4.39 -4.33 -4.99
C LEU A 28 4.51 -5.04 -3.64
N ALA A 29 3.57 -4.81 -2.74
CA ALA A 29 3.57 -5.49 -1.45
C ALA A 29 3.49 -7.01 -1.62
N GLU A 30 2.63 -7.48 -2.52
CA GLU A 30 2.51 -8.89 -2.81
C GLU A 30 3.80 -9.45 -3.41
N SER A 31 4.45 -8.68 -4.28
CA SER A 31 5.71 -9.06 -4.87
C SER A 31 6.80 -9.20 -3.80
N ILE A 32 6.85 -8.28 -2.85
CA ILE A 32 7.82 -8.33 -1.75
C ILE A 32 7.63 -9.61 -0.93
N VAL A 33 6.38 -9.94 -0.60
CA VAL A 33 6.08 -11.15 0.16
C VAL A 33 6.46 -12.41 -0.64
N ALA A 34 6.23 -12.40 -1.94
CA ALA A 34 6.48 -13.56 -2.79
C ALA A 34 7.97 -13.79 -3.04
N THR A 35 8.79 -12.73 -3.06
CA THR A 35 10.17 -12.84 -3.52
C THR A 35 11.21 -12.74 -2.42
N LEU A 36 10.87 -12.21 -1.26
CA LEU A 36 11.84 -12.02 -0.17
C LEU A 36 11.55 -12.97 0.99
N PRO A 37 12.58 -13.44 1.68
CA PRO A 37 12.38 -14.31 2.83
C PRO A 37 11.72 -13.54 3.99
N ARG A 38 11.00 -14.27 4.82
CA ARG A 38 10.38 -13.69 6.00
C ARG A 38 11.45 -13.36 7.05
N ASN A 39 11.67 -12.09 7.26
CA ASN A 39 12.65 -11.61 8.25
C ASN A 39 12.28 -10.19 8.68
N PRO A 40 12.95 -9.64 9.70
CA PRO A 40 12.62 -8.29 10.18
C PRO A 40 12.76 -7.21 9.12
N GLU A 41 13.71 -7.34 8.20
CA GLU A 41 13.92 -6.34 7.16
C GLU A 41 12.76 -6.34 6.17
N ARG A 42 12.20 -7.51 5.84
CA ARG A 42 11.02 -7.57 4.97
C ARG A 42 9.83 -6.88 5.67
N THR A 43 9.71 -7.08 6.97
CA THR A 43 8.66 -6.43 7.74
C THR A 43 8.79 -4.91 7.66
N VAL A 44 10.03 -4.40 7.80
CA VAL A 44 10.28 -2.96 7.69
C VAL A 44 9.93 -2.47 6.29
N ALA A 45 10.33 -3.21 5.26
CA ALA A 45 10.02 -2.82 3.88
C ALA A 45 8.51 -2.69 3.65
N LEU A 46 7.75 -3.67 4.14
CA LEU A 46 6.29 -3.63 3.99
C LEU A 46 5.67 -2.47 4.76
N ARG A 47 6.19 -2.19 5.96
CA ARG A 47 5.67 -1.08 6.76
C ARG A 47 5.95 0.27 6.08
N LYS A 48 7.16 0.44 5.54
CA LYS A 48 7.51 1.68 4.86
C LYS A 48 6.69 1.84 3.58
N LEU A 49 6.44 0.74 2.88
CA LEU A 49 5.60 0.78 1.69
C LEU A 49 4.17 1.17 2.06
N LEU A 50 3.65 0.65 3.18
CA LEU A 50 2.31 1.02 3.64
C LEU A 50 2.25 2.50 3.97
N GLU A 51 3.26 3.04 4.65
CA GLU A 51 3.33 4.47 4.93
C GLU A 51 3.33 5.28 3.65
N ALA A 52 4.07 4.82 2.64
CA ALA A 52 4.10 5.50 1.35
C ALA A 52 2.74 5.45 0.66
N LYS A 53 2.06 4.32 0.73
CA LYS A 53 0.72 4.18 0.15
C LYS A 53 -0.25 5.15 0.81
N ASP A 54 -0.24 5.21 2.14
CA ASP A 54 -1.12 6.11 2.87
C ASP A 54 -0.84 7.57 2.51
N ALA A 55 0.43 7.94 2.39
CA ALA A 55 0.81 9.29 2.00
C ALA A 55 0.35 9.59 0.57
N ALA A 56 0.47 8.63 -0.33
CA ALA A 56 0.05 8.82 -1.72
C ALA A 56 -1.47 9.03 -1.82
N VAL A 57 -2.24 8.28 -1.04
CA VAL A 57 -3.70 8.45 -1.01
C VAL A 57 -4.05 9.83 -0.46
N ARG A 58 -3.38 10.24 0.61
CA ARG A 58 -3.60 11.57 1.19
C ARG A 58 -3.22 12.68 0.21
N ALA A 59 -2.17 12.46 -0.58
CA ALA A 59 -1.75 13.44 -1.58
C ALA A 59 -2.83 13.64 -2.65
N ARG A 60 -3.48 12.55 -3.07
CA ARG A 60 -4.57 12.65 -4.03
C ARG A 60 -5.73 13.43 -3.44
N LEU A 61 -6.07 13.15 -2.17
CA LEU A 61 -7.15 13.84 -1.50
C LEU A 61 -6.83 15.33 -1.28
N ALA A 62 -5.60 15.64 -0.88
CA ALA A 62 -5.19 17.01 -0.64
C ALA A 62 -5.28 17.84 -1.93
N LYS A 63 -4.91 17.24 -3.06
CA LYS A 63 -5.00 17.92 -4.34
C LYS A 63 -6.43 18.32 -4.67
N GLU A 64 -7.38 17.45 -4.32
CA GLU A 64 -8.80 17.73 -4.58
C GLU A 64 -9.32 18.83 -3.66
N MET A 65 -8.71 18.98 -2.49
CA MET A 65 -9.14 19.96 -1.50
C MET A 65 -8.49 21.32 -1.68
N GLU A 66 -7.38 21.39 -2.40
CA GLU A 66 -6.72 22.65 -2.68
C GLU A 66 -7.46 23.36 -3.82
N ALA A 67 -7.82 24.55 -3.54
CA ALA A 67 -8.53 25.36 -4.51
C ALA A 67 -7.58 25.91 -5.58
#